data_2210c6c0db2fc4e7d4e1587c1f5562a4
#
_entry.id   2210c6c0db2fc4e7d4e1587c1f5562a4
#
_cell.length_a   1.000
_cell.length_b   1.000
_cell.length_c   1.000
_cell.angle_alpha   90.00
_cell.angle_beta   90.00
_cell.angle_gamma   90.00
#
_symmetry.space_group_name_H-M   'P 1'
#
loop_
_entity.id
_entity.type
_entity.pdbx_description
1 polymer ?
#
loop_
_entity_poly.entity_id
_entity_poly.type
_entity_poly.pdbx_seq_one_letter_code
_entity_poly.pdbx_strand_id
1 'polypeptide(L)'
;MEHTAPQQCSPAKAGAQSRHPPSRVNKLLMLAALAILFTTLALLRPVDHDESQYVAAAALTAHGLLPYRDFAYLQTPLQPYLFAPIAALAQSWTWPALRILNALLGVITIACVHTAARTLGAKPKAALACAALFATCDILLFSIGTARNDALPAALLAAALPLIVGPATTRKTAALAGFLLAGAGAAKISYAFPALAYGLYALVDRRHRPAAVLLGTLPVIAFVAWTYATSPAGFVFGTFTFPARGPAEYYALRPWKMSLPPKAIDTLKFLALGAALPALALVARDAWRRRTVGLLDWLILAGLIAALLPFPTWRQYLLPALPALFVRLSLVPPPSRAWRIAVAIFATAGLVPSVAALTDSDGLSLSQALREGQAVGRTLDRHRLEGPIATLSPQILPAANRLPDPAFATGPFYFRSTNLLDAPQERALHLISRARVNLDGSTILTGGEGPATSGDASLDRALATAARDAGYDAIPIPGTRFTAFRPPARTPASPRPAPHNSP
;
A
#
# COMPACT_ATOMS: atom_id res chain seq x y z
N MET A 1 15.41 83.99 29.87
CA MET A 1 15.21 83.19 28.60
C MET A 1 16.12 82.03 28.69
N GLU A 2 15.67 80.93 29.28
CA GLU A 2 16.45 79.68 29.41
C GLU A 2 15.94 78.69 28.37
N HIS A 3 16.87 78.23 27.51
CA HIS A 3 16.59 77.23 26.56
C HIS A 3 16.76 75.85 27.21
N THR A 4 15.69 75.13 27.43
CA THR A 4 15.68 73.72 27.83
C THR A 4 15.80 72.86 26.57
N ALA A 5 16.86 72.07 26.48
CA ALA A 5 17.09 71.06 25.41
C ALA A 5 16.24 69.79 25.69
N PRO A 6 15.72 69.11 24.66
CA PRO A 6 14.97 67.86 24.84
C PRO A 6 15.88 66.67 25.12
N GLN A 7 15.54 65.88 26.15
CA GLN A 7 16.14 64.60 26.48
C GLN A 7 15.89 63.58 25.36
N GLN A 8 16.96 63.03 24.78
CA GLN A 8 16.92 61.87 23.89
C GLN A 8 16.64 60.60 24.67
N CYS A 9 15.46 60.01 24.48
CA CYS A 9 15.17 58.66 24.90
C CYS A 9 15.96 57.66 24.05
N SER A 10 16.89 56.91 24.66
CA SER A 10 17.55 55.74 24.05
C SER A 10 16.55 54.62 23.79
N PRO A 11 16.53 53.99 22.59
CA PRO A 11 15.70 52.85 22.33
C PRO A 11 16.24 51.60 23.07
N ALA A 12 15.41 51.01 23.90
CA ALA A 12 15.65 49.75 24.56
C ALA A 12 15.97 48.67 23.50
N LYS A 13 17.18 48.09 23.56
CA LYS A 13 17.56 46.90 22.76
C LYS A 13 16.65 45.76 23.11
N ALA A 14 15.58 45.54 22.34
CA ALA A 14 14.81 44.32 22.34
C ALA A 14 15.75 43.18 21.85
N GLY A 15 16.17 42.33 22.75
CA GLY A 15 16.96 41.16 22.47
C GLY A 15 16.20 40.22 21.54
N ALA A 16 16.45 40.32 20.25
CA ALA A 16 16.06 39.32 19.27
C ALA A 16 16.87 38.07 19.55
N GLN A 17 16.31 37.13 20.34
CA GLN A 17 16.81 35.78 20.42
C GLN A 17 16.74 35.16 19.01
N SER A 18 17.86 35.16 18.30
CA SER A 18 18.07 34.45 17.04
C SER A 18 17.96 32.95 17.34
N ARG A 19 16.76 32.38 17.26
CA ARG A 19 16.56 30.94 17.30
C ARG A 19 17.12 30.39 15.99
N HIS A 20 18.35 29.90 16.02
CA HIS A 20 18.97 29.19 14.90
C HIS A 20 18.02 28.08 14.39
N PRO A 21 17.87 27.91 13.07
CA PRO A 21 17.18 26.76 12.51
C PRO A 21 17.86 25.48 13.03
N PRO A 22 17.12 24.38 13.26
CA PRO A 22 17.71 23.15 13.74
C PRO A 22 18.85 22.74 12.82
N SER A 23 20.00 22.38 13.40
CA SER A 23 21.18 21.99 12.66
C SER A 23 20.86 20.83 11.72
N ARG A 24 21.61 20.65 10.62
CA ARG A 24 21.45 19.50 9.71
C ARG A 24 21.51 18.18 10.48
N VAL A 25 22.34 18.10 11.51
CA VAL A 25 22.48 16.94 12.42
C VAL A 25 21.14 16.61 13.11
N ASN A 26 20.47 17.62 13.68
CA ASN A 26 19.19 17.38 14.38
C ASN A 26 18.08 16.86 13.44
N LYS A 27 18.08 17.30 12.17
CA LYS A 27 17.13 16.78 11.17
C LYS A 27 17.39 15.32 10.81
N LEU A 28 18.67 14.96 10.61
CA LEU A 28 19.06 13.58 10.32
C LEU A 28 18.73 12.64 11.49
N LEU A 29 19.02 13.07 12.72
CA LEU A 29 18.67 12.28 13.93
C LEU A 29 17.17 12.06 14.05
N MET A 30 16.35 13.08 13.76
CA MET A 30 14.89 12.95 13.78
C MET A 30 14.38 11.99 12.71
N LEU A 31 14.90 12.04 11.48
CA LEU A 31 14.54 11.10 10.42
C LEU A 31 15.00 9.67 10.74
N ALA A 32 16.19 9.51 11.32
CA ALA A 32 16.69 8.21 11.76
C ALA A 32 15.82 7.63 12.88
N ALA A 33 15.44 8.43 13.87
CA ALA A 33 14.53 8.01 14.94
C ALA A 33 13.15 7.59 14.39
N LEU A 34 12.62 8.34 13.42
CA LEU A 34 11.36 7.99 12.76
C LEU A 34 11.49 6.70 11.94
N ALA A 35 12.61 6.50 11.25
CA ALA A 35 12.89 5.28 10.49
C ALA A 35 12.98 4.06 11.42
N ILE A 36 13.67 4.18 12.54
CA ILE A 36 13.73 3.12 13.56
C ILE A 36 12.33 2.82 14.09
N LEU A 37 11.57 3.84 14.48
CA LEU A 37 10.21 3.67 15.00
C LEU A 37 9.29 2.96 14.00
N PHE A 38 9.21 3.45 12.76
CA PHE A 38 8.33 2.86 11.75
C PHE A 38 8.75 1.45 11.34
N THR A 39 10.06 1.19 11.23
CA THR A 39 10.58 -0.14 10.96
C THR A 39 10.25 -1.11 12.10
N THR A 40 10.44 -0.70 13.34
CA THR A 40 10.10 -1.51 14.52
C THR A 40 8.60 -1.84 14.54
N LEU A 41 7.74 -0.83 14.33
CA LEU A 41 6.30 -1.05 14.25
C LEU A 41 5.92 -2.02 13.12
N ALA A 42 6.53 -1.89 11.94
CA ALA A 42 6.27 -2.77 10.80
C ALA A 42 6.71 -4.22 11.04
N LEU A 43 7.86 -4.42 11.69
CA LEU A 43 8.38 -5.76 11.98
C LEU A 43 7.65 -6.46 13.14
N LEU A 44 7.17 -5.69 14.12
CA LEU A 44 6.43 -6.23 15.28
C LEU A 44 4.94 -6.42 14.99
N ARG A 45 4.38 -5.76 13.97
CA ARG A 45 2.99 -5.92 13.61
C ARG A 45 2.68 -7.36 13.22
N PRO A 46 1.57 -7.98 13.70
CA PRO A 46 1.13 -9.29 13.25
C PRO A 46 0.99 -9.38 11.74
N VAL A 47 1.08 -10.59 11.20
CA VAL A 47 0.95 -10.83 9.77
C VAL A 47 -0.49 -10.58 9.32
N ASP A 48 -0.62 -10.03 8.12
CA ASP A 48 -1.89 -9.75 7.46
C ASP A 48 -1.98 -10.60 6.18
N HIS A 49 -3.07 -11.33 5.98
CA HIS A 49 -3.24 -12.16 4.78
C HIS A 49 -3.22 -11.34 3.49
N ASP A 50 -3.57 -10.06 3.56
CA ASP A 50 -3.52 -9.17 2.41
C ASP A 50 -2.09 -8.95 1.87
N GLU A 51 -1.03 -9.26 2.62
CA GLU A 51 0.35 -9.18 2.14
C GLU A 51 0.68 -10.25 1.07
N SER A 52 -0.13 -11.31 0.99
CA SER A 52 0.09 -12.48 0.16
C SER A 52 0.40 -12.15 -1.30
N GLN A 53 -0.49 -11.45 -1.99
CA GLN A 53 -0.31 -11.13 -3.42
C GLN A 53 0.87 -10.18 -3.69
N TYR A 54 1.20 -9.28 -2.75
CA TYR A 54 2.25 -8.30 -2.98
C TYR A 54 3.65 -8.90 -2.81
N VAL A 55 3.81 -9.77 -1.80
CA VAL A 55 5.05 -10.51 -1.59
C VAL A 55 5.26 -11.53 -2.72
N ALA A 56 4.20 -12.27 -3.10
CA ALA A 56 4.23 -13.20 -4.22
C ALA A 56 4.61 -12.51 -5.53
N ALA A 57 3.94 -11.40 -5.86
CA ALA A 57 4.22 -10.67 -7.09
C ALA A 57 5.65 -10.14 -7.15
N ALA A 58 6.19 -9.61 -6.03
CA ALA A 58 7.58 -9.18 -5.97
C ALA A 58 8.56 -10.36 -6.18
N ALA A 59 8.30 -11.51 -5.54
CA ALA A 59 9.13 -12.71 -5.67
C ALA A 59 9.08 -13.28 -7.08
N LEU A 60 7.91 -13.45 -7.68
CA LEU A 60 7.75 -13.94 -9.05
C LEU A 60 8.41 -13.01 -10.07
N THR A 61 8.21 -11.69 -9.92
CA THR A 61 8.83 -10.70 -10.80
C THR A 61 10.36 -10.70 -10.67
N ALA A 62 10.89 -10.92 -9.46
CA ALA A 62 12.33 -11.09 -9.22
C ALA A 62 12.93 -12.29 -9.96
N HIS A 63 12.12 -13.30 -10.27
CA HIS A 63 12.50 -14.47 -11.06
C HIS A 63 12.17 -14.33 -12.57
N GLY A 64 11.83 -13.13 -13.03
CA GLY A 64 11.63 -12.81 -14.44
C GLY A 64 10.22 -13.05 -14.97
N LEU A 65 9.26 -13.44 -14.13
CA LEU A 65 7.87 -13.57 -14.53
C LEU A 65 7.19 -12.18 -14.59
N LEU A 66 6.34 -11.99 -15.59
CA LEU A 66 5.67 -10.71 -15.81
C LEU A 66 4.24 -10.72 -15.25
N PRO A 67 3.87 -9.75 -14.40
CA PRO A 67 2.48 -9.56 -13.97
C PRO A 67 1.51 -9.53 -15.15
N TYR A 68 0.34 -10.08 -14.97
CA TYR A 68 -0.76 -10.26 -15.92
C TYR A 68 -0.49 -11.27 -17.04
N ARG A 69 0.76 -11.45 -17.52
CA ARG A 69 1.11 -12.40 -18.57
C ARG A 69 1.37 -13.79 -18.01
N ASP A 70 2.23 -13.88 -17.00
CA ASP A 70 2.70 -15.16 -16.46
C ASP A 70 2.02 -15.54 -15.13
N PHE A 71 1.46 -14.56 -14.45
CA PHE A 71 0.65 -14.71 -13.24
C PHE A 71 -0.34 -13.55 -13.09
N ALA A 72 -1.45 -13.79 -12.42
CA ALA A 72 -2.44 -12.74 -12.15
C ALA A 72 -1.94 -11.76 -11.08
N TYR A 73 -2.14 -10.47 -11.32
CA TYR A 73 -1.92 -9.41 -10.34
C TYR A 73 -3.13 -8.47 -10.28
N LEU A 74 -3.71 -8.27 -9.08
CA LEU A 74 -5.02 -7.62 -8.93
C LEU A 74 -4.93 -6.13 -8.57
N GLN A 75 -3.89 -5.46 -9.06
CA GLN A 75 -3.61 -4.03 -8.86
C GLN A 75 -2.90 -3.46 -10.09
N THR A 76 -2.60 -2.14 -10.09
CA THR A 76 -1.77 -1.49 -11.11
C THR A 76 -0.30 -1.95 -11.06
N PRO A 77 0.44 -1.91 -12.19
CA PRO A 77 1.63 -2.73 -12.40
C PRO A 77 2.93 -2.29 -11.70
N LEU A 78 3.07 -1.04 -11.25
CA LEU A 78 4.40 -0.48 -10.94
C LEU A 78 5.09 -1.13 -9.73
N GLN A 79 4.32 -1.52 -8.69
CA GLN A 79 4.90 -2.01 -7.45
C GLN A 79 5.70 -3.32 -7.63
N PRO A 80 5.22 -4.40 -8.28
CA PRO A 80 5.99 -5.62 -8.44
C PRO A 80 7.37 -5.36 -9.06
N TYR A 81 7.44 -4.52 -10.10
CA TYR A 81 8.71 -4.20 -10.77
C TYR A 81 9.68 -3.41 -9.89
N LEU A 82 9.20 -2.44 -9.10
CA LEU A 82 10.06 -1.69 -8.19
C LEU A 82 10.48 -2.49 -6.96
N PHE A 83 9.69 -3.50 -6.55
CA PHE A 83 9.97 -4.31 -5.38
C PHE A 83 10.75 -5.58 -5.73
N ALA A 84 10.73 -6.03 -6.99
CA ALA A 84 11.49 -7.19 -7.46
C ALA A 84 13.00 -7.14 -7.16
N PRO A 85 13.72 -6.02 -7.37
CA PRO A 85 15.14 -5.95 -7.00
C PRO A 85 15.37 -6.18 -5.50
N ILE A 86 14.48 -5.69 -4.64
CA ILE A 86 14.56 -5.89 -3.19
C ILE A 86 14.31 -7.36 -2.85
N ALA A 87 13.30 -8.00 -3.50
CA ALA A 87 13.03 -9.42 -3.32
C ALA A 87 14.20 -10.28 -3.78
N ALA A 88 14.83 -9.96 -4.92
CA ALA A 88 16.00 -10.65 -5.44
C ALA A 88 17.20 -10.60 -4.49
N LEU A 89 17.44 -9.44 -3.86
CA LEU A 89 18.52 -9.26 -2.89
C LEU A 89 18.21 -9.91 -1.54
N ALA A 90 16.95 -9.82 -1.09
CA ALA A 90 16.54 -10.31 0.23
C ALA A 90 16.28 -11.83 0.25
N GLN A 91 15.95 -12.45 -0.88
CA GLN A 91 15.71 -13.90 -1.00
C GLN A 91 14.72 -14.42 0.06
N SER A 92 15.16 -15.28 0.98
CA SER A 92 14.33 -15.81 2.08
C SER A 92 13.81 -14.74 3.05
N TRP A 93 14.39 -13.54 3.03
CA TRP A 93 13.99 -12.39 3.84
C TRP A 93 13.12 -11.39 3.07
N THR A 94 12.58 -11.76 1.90
CA THR A 94 11.75 -10.87 1.06
C THR A 94 10.63 -10.21 1.85
N TRP A 95 9.86 -10.96 2.62
CA TRP A 95 8.72 -10.41 3.35
C TRP A 95 9.11 -9.32 4.36
N PRO A 96 10.01 -9.54 5.34
CA PRO A 96 10.46 -8.46 6.23
C PRO A 96 11.14 -7.31 5.47
N ALA A 97 11.90 -7.57 4.40
CA ALA A 97 12.53 -6.52 3.60
C ALA A 97 11.49 -5.58 2.95
N LEU A 98 10.39 -6.12 2.44
CA LEU A 98 9.30 -5.30 1.89
C LEU A 98 8.55 -4.50 2.96
N ARG A 99 8.40 -5.03 4.18
CA ARG A 99 7.86 -4.25 5.31
C ARG A 99 8.79 -3.09 5.70
N ILE A 100 10.10 -3.34 5.77
CA ILE A 100 11.11 -2.29 6.03
C ILE A 100 11.06 -1.23 4.93
N LEU A 101 11.01 -1.63 3.66
CA LEU A 101 10.88 -0.70 2.55
C LEU A 101 9.64 0.19 2.69
N ASN A 102 8.48 -0.38 3.00
CA ASN A 102 7.24 0.38 3.21
C ASN A 102 7.34 1.35 4.40
N ALA A 103 7.98 0.95 5.50
CA ALA A 103 8.26 1.82 6.63
C ALA A 103 9.14 3.02 6.23
N LEU A 104 10.19 2.79 5.43
CA LEU A 104 11.07 3.85 4.92
C LEU A 104 10.34 4.79 3.94
N LEU A 105 9.45 4.26 3.10
CA LEU A 105 8.56 5.06 2.25
C LEU A 105 7.64 5.94 3.08
N GLY A 106 7.19 5.47 4.25
CA GLY A 106 6.47 6.28 5.23
C GLY A 106 7.30 7.44 5.76
N VAL A 107 8.57 7.23 6.08
CA VAL A 107 9.50 8.31 6.50
C VAL A 107 9.65 9.35 5.39
N ILE A 108 9.84 8.90 4.14
CA ILE A 108 9.90 9.79 2.97
C ILE A 108 8.60 10.61 2.84
N THR A 109 7.45 9.97 3.02
CA THR A 109 6.15 10.64 2.98
C THR A 109 6.06 11.79 3.99
N ILE A 110 6.43 11.53 5.25
CA ILE A 110 6.42 12.53 6.32
C ILE A 110 7.43 13.65 6.04
N ALA A 111 8.65 13.32 5.59
CA ALA A 111 9.68 14.29 5.26
C ALA A 111 9.25 15.22 4.11
N CYS A 112 8.58 14.66 3.10
CA CYS A 112 8.07 15.43 1.95
C CYS A 112 6.90 16.34 2.35
N VAL A 113 5.98 15.89 3.20
CA VAL A 113 4.90 16.73 3.76
C VAL A 113 5.49 17.90 4.55
N HIS A 114 6.45 17.64 5.44
CA HIS A 114 7.15 18.70 6.17
C HIS A 114 7.83 19.69 5.19
N THR A 115 8.54 19.19 4.18
CA THR A 115 9.26 20.01 3.19
C THR A 115 8.27 20.85 2.37
N ALA A 116 7.18 20.28 1.89
CA ALA A 116 6.14 21.00 1.15
C ALA A 116 5.51 22.11 1.98
N ALA A 117 5.21 21.86 3.26
CA ALA A 117 4.72 22.88 4.19
C ALA A 117 5.74 24.03 4.35
N ARG A 118 7.03 23.69 4.46
CA ARG A 118 8.11 24.71 4.55
C ARG A 118 8.27 25.52 3.25
N THR A 119 8.16 24.86 2.10
CA THR A 119 8.20 25.53 0.77
C THR A 119 7.06 26.54 0.61
N LEU A 120 5.90 26.26 1.17
CA LEU A 120 4.75 27.18 1.20
C LEU A 120 4.87 28.31 2.24
N GLY A 121 5.98 28.38 2.98
CA GLY A 121 6.21 29.42 3.97
C GLY A 121 5.61 29.15 5.34
N ALA A 122 5.09 27.95 5.62
CA ALA A 122 4.62 27.59 6.95
C ALA A 122 5.73 27.76 7.99
N LYS A 123 5.37 28.26 9.19
CA LYS A 123 6.33 28.40 10.31
C LYS A 123 6.94 27.03 10.64
N PRO A 124 8.24 26.94 11.02
CA PRO A 124 8.90 25.65 11.30
C PRO A 124 8.15 24.77 12.28
N LYS A 125 7.62 25.34 13.35
CA LYS A 125 6.83 24.60 14.35
C LYS A 125 5.52 24.09 13.80
N ALA A 126 4.83 24.85 12.94
CA ALA A 126 3.57 24.42 12.32
C ALA A 126 3.79 23.28 11.33
N ALA A 127 4.81 23.40 10.47
CA ALA A 127 5.18 22.34 9.53
C ALA A 127 5.56 21.04 10.25
N LEU A 128 6.36 21.11 11.32
CA LEU A 128 6.73 19.97 12.13
C LEU A 128 5.52 19.34 12.84
N ALA A 129 4.66 20.17 13.44
CA ALA A 129 3.46 19.69 14.12
C ALA A 129 2.50 18.97 13.14
N CYS A 130 2.28 19.51 11.94
CA CYS A 130 1.43 18.88 10.95
C CYS A 130 2.02 17.55 10.42
N ALA A 131 3.34 17.49 10.20
CA ALA A 131 4.02 16.25 9.85
C ALA A 131 3.92 15.20 10.98
N ALA A 132 4.09 15.60 12.25
CA ALA A 132 3.92 14.73 13.41
C ALA A 132 2.47 14.24 13.56
N LEU A 133 1.48 15.10 13.37
CA LEU A 133 0.06 14.73 13.40
C LEU A 133 -0.29 13.73 12.28
N PHE A 134 0.32 13.87 11.11
CA PHE A 134 0.15 12.89 10.04
C PHE A 134 0.78 11.54 10.41
N ALA A 135 1.97 11.56 11.03
CA ALA A 135 2.65 10.36 11.49
C ALA A 135 1.87 9.56 12.54
N THR A 136 0.91 10.18 13.25
CA THR A 136 0.03 9.49 14.22
C THR A 136 -1.28 8.97 13.62
N CYS A 137 -1.56 9.19 12.32
CA CYS A 137 -2.78 8.69 11.71
C CYS A 137 -2.72 7.17 11.49
N ASP A 138 -3.71 6.41 11.99
CA ASP A 138 -3.81 4.95 11.77
C ASP A 138 -3.79 4.60 10.28
N ILE A 139 -4.41 5.42 9.43
CA ILE A 139 -4.39 5.26 7.97
C ILE A 139 -2.96 5.13 7.44
N LEU A 140 -2.04 5.98 7.89
CA LEU A 140 -0.63 5.93 7.50
C LEU A 140 0.06 4.73 8.15
N LEU A 141 -0.07 4.58 9.48
CA LEU A 141 0.61 3.53 10.26
C LEU A 141 0.26 2.13 9.79
N PHE A 142 -0.99 1.90 9.40
CA PHE A 142 -1.41 0.64 8.78
C PHE A 142 -0.75 0.44 7.41
N SER A 143 -0.78 1.46 6.57
CA SER A 143 -0.31 1.39 5.18
C SER A 143 1.20 1.16 5.07
N ILE A 144 1.98 1.65 6.04
CA ILE A 144 3.44 1.47 6.08
C ILE A 144 3.87 0.28 6.94
N GLY A 145 2.97 -0.27 7.76
CA GLY A 145 3.25 -1.36 8.69
C GLY A 145 3.10 -2.76 8.09
N THR A 146 2.76 -2.88 6.82
CA THR A 146 2.53 -4.15 6.11
C THR A 146 3.18 -4.10 4.72
N ALA A 147 3.48 -5.27 4.12
CA ALA A 147 4.08 -5.37 2.78
C ALA A 147 3.00 -5.22 1.68
N ARG A 148 2.23 -4.12 1.71
CA ARG A 148 1.14 -3.83 0.77
C ARG A 148 1.53 -2.72 -0.22
N ASN A 149 0.67 -2.43 -1.19
CA ASN A 149 0.91 -1.41 -2.22
C ASN A 149 0.48 0.02 -1.83
N ASP A 150 0.34 0.32 -0.54
CA ASP A 150 -0.19 1.62 -0.09
C ASP A 150 0.91 2.67 0.13
N ALA A 151 2.08 2.25 0.64
CA ALA A 151 3.16 3.14 1.02
C ALA A 151 3.87 3.78 -0.19
N LEU A 152 4.13 3.01 -1.25
CA LEU A 152 4.82 3.49 -2.45
C LEU A 152 4.08 4.65 -3.12
N PRO A 153 2.78 4.55 -3.48
CA PRO A 153 2.08 5.64 -4.14
C PRO A 153 1.92 6.87 -3.22
N ALA A 154 1.79 6.67 -1.90
CA ALA A 154 1.76 7.76 -0.93
C ALA A 154 3.08 8.54 -0.91
N ALA A 155 4.22 7.84 -0.93
CA ALA A 155 5.55 8.46 -0.99
C ALA A 155 5.78 9.22 -2.31
N LEU A 156 5.35 8.66 -3.45
CA LEU A 156 5.45 9.30 -4.76
C LEU A 156 4.58 10.58 -4.83
N LEU A 157 3.34 10.51 -4.37
CA LEU A 157 2.47 11.70 -4.27
C LEU A 157 3.07 12.75 -3.35
N ALA A 158 3.52 12.36 -2.15
CA ALA A 158 4.11 13.27 -1.20
C ALA A 158 5.40 13.92 -1.73
N ALA A 159 6.23 13.17 -2.47
CA ALA A 159 7.46 13.67 -3.09
C ALA A 159 7.19 14.70 -4.20
N ALA A 160 6.04 14.61 -4.87
CA ALA A 160 5.63 15.62 -5.85
C ALA A 160 5.23 16.96 -5.19
N LEU A 161 4.68 16.94 -3.97
CA LEU A 161 4.16 18.16 -3.32
C LEU A 161 5.18 19.30 -3.22
N PRO A 162 6.42 19.10 -2.70
CA PRO A 162 7.41 20.19 -2.63
C PRO A 162 7.75 20.82 -3.99
N LEU A 163 7.58 20.05 -5.08
CA LEU A 163 7.89 20.48 -6.45
C LEU A 163 6.79 21.37 -7.04
N ILE A 164 5.53 21.15 -6.61
CA ILE A 164 4.36 21.81 -7.21
C ILE A 164 3.80 22.96 -6.37
N VAL A 165 4.12 23.01 -5.06
CA VAL A 165 3.58 24.04 -4.17
C VAL A 165 4.48 25.30 -4.10
N GLY A 166 5.64 25.28 -4.74
CA GLY A 166 6.58 26.41 -4.73
C GLY A 166 6.09 27.60 -5.56
N PRO A 167 6.67 28.81 -5.32
CA PRO A 167 6.25 30.03 -6.00
C PRO A 167 6.56 30.03 -7.51
N ALA A 168 7.54 29.25 -7.95
CA ALA A 168 7.92 29.10 -9.35
C ALA A 168 8.25 27.63 -9.67
N THR A 169 7.48 27.06 -10.58
CA THR A 169 7.76 25.72 -11.09
C THR A 169 8.68 25.81 -12.32
N THR A 170 9.85 25.19 -12.27
CA THR A 170 10.76 25.08 -13.42
C THR A 170 10.29 23.96 -14.35
N ARG A 171 10.81 23.90 -15.59
CA ARG A 171 10.51 22.77 -16.51
C ARG A 171 10.94 21.42 -15.89
N LYS A 172 12.09 21.38 -15.22
CA LYS A 172 12.61 20.15 -14.57
C LYS A 172 11.72 19.70 -13.41
N THR A 173 11.34 20.61 -12.51
CA THR A 173 10.47 20.27 -11.37
C THR A 173 9.07 19.90 -11.81
N ALA A 174 8.52 20.54 -12.87
CA ALA A 174 7.24 20.18 -13.46
C ALA A 174 7.26 18.77 -14.08
N ALA A 175 8.30 18.44 -14.85
CA ALA A 175 8.46 17.10 -15.42
C ALA A 175 8.63 16.03 -14.34
N LEU A 176 9.47 16.30 -13.33
CA LEU A 176 9.63 15.37 -12.20
C LEU A 176 8.32 15.18 -11.42
N ALA A 177 7.55 16.24 -11.20
CA ALA A 177 6.23 16.12 -10.56
C ALA A 177 5.27 15.28 -11.39
N GLY A 178 5.24 15.46 -12.72
CA GLY A 178 4.46 14.64 -13.64
C GLY A 178 4.85 13.16 -13.55
N PHE A 179 6.14 12.86 -13.56
CA PHE A 179 6.67 11.50 -13.40
C PHE A 179 6.25 10.85 -12.08
N LEU A 180 6.42 11.56 -10.95
CA LEU A 180 6.09 11.05 -9.62
C LEU A 180 4.58 10.82 -9.45
N LEU A 181 3.74 11.75 -9.93
CA LEU A 181 2.28 11.63 -9.83
C LEU A 181 1.74 10.52 -10.74
N ALA A 182 2.25 10.40 -11.96
CA ALA A 182 1.91 9.28 -12.83
C ALA A 182 2.36 7.95 -12.22
N GLY A 183 3.57 7.90 -11.64
CA GLY A 183 4.09 6.76 -10.90
C GLY A 183 3.20 6.37 -9.71
N ALA A 184 2.67 7.34 -8.98
CA ALA A 184 1.72 7.07 -7.90
C ALA A 184 0.44 6.38 -8.42
N GLY A 185 -0.12 6.84 -9.54
CA GLY A 185 -1.27 6.21 -10.21
C GLY A 185 -0.94 4.82 -10.75
N ALA A 186 0.26 4.62 -11.30
CA ALA A 186 0.73 3.33 -11.80
C ALA A 186 1.05 2.33 -10.67
N ALA A 187 1.29 2.80 -9.43
CA ALA A 187 1.45 1.96 -8.25
C ALA A 187 0.11 1.59 -7.59
N LYS A 188 -0.88 2.51 -7.62
CA LYS A 188 -2.24 2.26 -7.14
C LYS A 188 -3.23 3.19 -7.82
N ILE A 189 -4.30 2.61 -8.41
CA ILE A 189 -5.26 3.34 -9.26
C ILE A 189 -5.92 4.53 -8.55
N SER A 190 -6.13 4.47 -7.22
CA SER A 190 -6.72 5.57 -6.45
C SER A 190 -5.88 6.85 -6.48
N TYR A 191 -4.58 6.75 -6.72
CA TYR A 191 -3.69 7.91 -6.84
C TYR A 191 -3.70 8.56 -8.24
N ALA A 192 -4.35 7.93 -9.23
CA ALA A 192 -4.60 8.56 -10.51
C ALA A 192 -5.52 9.80 -10.38
N PHE A 193 -6.42 9.82 -9.38
CA PHE A 193 -7.30 10.96 -9.14
C PHE A 193 -6.53 12.24 -8.74
N PRO A 194 -5.67 12.26 -7.71
CA PRO A 194 -4.82 13.41 -7.44
C PRO A 194 -3.88 13.76 -8.60
N ALA A 195 -3.36 12.77 -9.33
CA ALA A 195 -2.51 13.02 -10.50
C ALA A 195 -3.27 13.76 -11.61
N LEU A 196 -4.48 13.31 -11.94
CA LEU A 196 -5.36 13.98 -12.91
C LEU A 196 -5.80 15.36 -12.44
N ALA A 197 -6.15 15.52 -11.16
CA ALA A 197 -6.50 16.83 -10.59
C ALA A 197 -5.36 17.83 -10.72
N TYR A 198 -4.10 17.40 -10.46
CA TYR A 198 -2.94 18.25 -10.72
C TYR A 198 -2.74 18.55 -12.21
N GLY A 199 -2.89 17.57 -13.08
CA GLY A 199 -2.79 17.78 -14.53
C GLY A 199 -3.79 18.82 -15.02
N LEU A 200 -5.06 18.73 -14.60
CA LEU A 200 -6.09 19.70 -14.92
C LEU A 200 -5.81 21.09 -14.33
N TYR A 201 -5.33 21.12 -13.07
CA TYR A 201 -4.92 22.38 -12.45
C TYR A 201 -3.79 23.06 -13.23
N ALA A 202 -2.80 22.30 -13.68
CA ALA A 202 -1.69 22.83 -14.48
C ALA A 202 -2.12 23.37 -15.85
N LEU A 203 -3.21 22.84 -16.44
CA LEU A 203 -3.78 23.39 -17.66
C LEU A 203 -4.40 24.78 -17.45
N VAL A 204 -4.99 25.00 -16.28
CA VAL A 204 -5.60 26.30 -15.89
C VAL A 204 -4.52 27.27 -15.44
N ASP A 205 -3.64 26.88 -14.53
CA ASP A 205 -2.53 27.70 -14.05
C ASP A 205 -1.23 27.38 -14.79
N ARG A 206 -0.96 28.11 -15.87
CA ARG A 206 0.20 27.92 -16.75
C ARG A 206 1.55 28.05 -16.05
N ARG A 207 1.60 28.60 -14.85
CA ARG A 207 2.84 28.64 -14.02
C ARG A 207 3.35 27.22 -13.68
N HIS A 208 2.45 26.22 -13.67
CA HIS A 208 2.79 24.82 -13.50
C HIS A 208 3.33 24.11 -14.75
N ARG A 209 3.45 24.82 -15.89
CA ARG A 209 4.10 24.34 -17.13
C ARG A 209 3.52 22.99 -17.61
N PRO A 210 2.25 22.95 -18.06
CA PRO A 210 1.53 21.70 -18.38
C PRO A 210 2.25 20.80 -19.37
N ALA A 211 2.90 21.37 -20.39
CA ALA A 211 3.68 20.58 -21.36
C ALA A 211 4.84 19.82 -20.70
N ALA A 212 5.54 20.44 -19.74
CA ALA A 212 6.60 19.75 -19.00
C ALA A 212 6.03 18.67 -18.06
N VAL A 213 4.90 18.93 -17.41
CA VAL A 213 4.19 17.91 -16.63
C VAL A 213 3.85 16.70 -17.50
N LEU A 214 3.23 16.93 -18.68
CA LEU A 214 2.88 15.88 -19.62
C LEU A 214 4.12 15.09 -20.07
N LEU A 215 5.21 15.77 -20.47
CA LEU A 215 6.45 15.11 -20.84
C LEU A 215 7.01 14.23 -19.72
N GLY A 216 6.87 14.67 -18.46
CA GLY A 216 7.28 13.87 -17.30
C GLY A 216 6.43 12.62 -17.09
N THR A 217 5.16 12.63 -17.49
CA THR A 217 4.29 11.43 -17.36
C THR A 217 4.59 10.37 -18.43
N LEU A 218 5.16 10.73 -19.58
CA LEU A 218 5.33 9.82 -20.73
C LEU A 218 6.08 8.51 -20.40
N PRO A 219 7.18 8.49 -19.65
CA PRO A 219 7.87 7.24 -19.32
C PRO A 219 6.98 6.26 -18.54
N VAL A 220 6.16 6.79 -17.62
CA VAL A 220 5.23 5.94 -16.84
C VAL A 220 4.06 5.47 -17.70
N ILE A 221 3.53 6.34 -18.56
CA ILE A 221 2.46 5.96 -19.51
C ILE A 221 2.97 4.88 -20.47
N ALA A 222 4.20 5.03 -21.00
CA ALA A 222 4.82 4.03 -21.86
C ALA A 222 5.00 2.67 -21.12
N PHE A 223 5.42 2.70 -19.86
CA PHE A 223 5.53 1.50 -19.04
C PHE A 223 4.15 0.84 -18.82
N VAL A 224 3.12 1.60 -18.47
CA VAL A 224 1.76 1.07 -18.29
C VAL A 224 1.21 0.52 -19.60
N ALA A 225 1.43 1.22 -20.73
CA ALA A 225 1.02 0.77 -22.05
C ALA A 225 1.74 -0.54 -22.46
N TRP A 226 3.03 -0.65 -22.14
CA TRP A 226 3.78 -1.89 -22.36
C TRP A 226 3.19 -3.04 -21.52
N THR A 227 2.93 -2.85 -20.23
CA THR A 227 2.33 -3.91 -19.39
C THR A 227 0.92 -4.29 -19.88
N TYR A 228 0.14 -3.33 -20.33
CA TYR A 228 -1.14 -3.59 -20.98
C TYR A 228 -0.96 -4.43 -22.27
N ALA A 229 -0.01 -4.08 -23.13
CA ALA A 229 0.24 -4.78 -24.40
C ALA A 229 0.70 -6.23 -24.20
N THR A 230 1.38 -6.55 -23.08
CA THR A 230 1.81 -7.95 -22.79
C THR A 230 0.65 -8.88 -22.46
N SER A 231 -0.42 -8.37 -21.83
CA SER A 231 -1.64 -9.13 -21.49
C SER A 231 -2.82 -8.19 -21.28
N PRO A 232 -3.51 -7.75 -22.36
CA PRO A 232 -4.61 -6.79 -22.27
C PRO A 232 -5.75 -7.27 -21.36
N ALA A 233 -6.16 -8.54 -21.49
CA ALA A 233 -7.22 -9.13 -20.69
C ALA A 233 -6.84 -9.21 -19.20
N GLY A 234 -5.63 -9.69 -18.89
CA GLY A 234 -5.11 -9.78 -17.52
C GLY A 234 -4.97 -8.41 -16.86
N PHE A 235 -4.45 -7.43 -17.61
CA PHE A 235 -4.33 -6.06 -17.13
C PHE A 235 -5.70 -5.44 -16.81
N VAL A 236 -6.67 -5.53 -17.73
CA VAL A 236 -8.02 -4.98 -17.51
C VAL A 236 -8.71 -5.69 -16.35
N PHE A 237 -8.59 -7.01 -16.30
CA PHE A 237 -9.17 -7.77 -15.19
C PHE A 237 -8.58 -7.35 -13.85
N GLY A 238 -7.25 -7.36 -13.70
CA GLY A 238 -6.57 -7.09 -12.43
C GLY A 238 -6.69 -5.65 -11.98
N THR A 239 -6.64 -4.68 -12.92
CA THR A 239 -6.62 -3.26 -12.59
C THR A 239 -8.03 -2.67 -12.38
N PHE A 240 -9.04 -3.16 -13.11
CA PHE A 240 -10.37 -2.55 -13.13
C PHE A 240 -11.48 -3.54 -12.72
N THR A 241 -11.55 -4.71 -13.38
CA THR A 241 -12.69 -5.62 -13.22
C THR A 241 -12.74 -6.22 -11.82
N PHE A 242 -11.64 -6.78 -11.36
CA PHE A 242 -11.59 -7.40 -10.04
C PHE A 242 -11.79 -6.39 -8.90
N PRO A 243 -11.10 -5.24 -8.85
CA PRO A 243 -11.35 -4.24 -7.80
C PRO A 243 -12.79 -3.71 -7.77
N ALA A 244 -13.47 -3.68 -8.92
CA ALA A 244 -14.85 -3.22 -9.01
C ALA A 244 -15.88 -4.29 -8.59
N ARG A 245 -15.65 -5.57 -8.90
CA ARG A 245 -16.62 -6.67 -8.73
C ARG A 245 -16.29 -7.62 -7.57
N GLY A 246 -15.02 -7.89 -7.31
CA GLY A 246 -14.58 -8.84 -6.28
C GLY A 246 -15.11 -8.54 -4.88
N PRO A 247 -15.17 -7.27 -4.40
CA PRO A 247 -15.75 -6.96 -3.11
C PRO A 247 -17.22 -7.39 -2.95
N ALA A 248 -18.04 -7.30 -4.00
CA ALA A 248 -19.44 -7.72 -3.95
C ALA A 248 -19.57 -9.23 -3.71
N GLU A 249 -18.74 -10.06 -4.34
CA GLU A 249 -18.71 -11.50 -4.07
C GLU A 249 -18.21 -11.81 -2.66
N TYR A 250 -17.15 -11.14 -2.21
CA TYR A 250 -16.64 -11.31 -0.86
C TYR A 250 -17.67 -10.97 0.22
N TYR A 251 -18.50 -9.97 -0.03
CA TYR A 251 -19.56 -9.56 0.90
C TYR A 251 -20.93 -10.15 0.56
N ALA A 252 -21.03 -11.16 -0.33
CA ALA A 252 -22.32 -11.76 -0.72
C ALA A 252 -23.16 -12.23 0.49
N LEU A 253 -22.50 -12.79 1.53
CA LEU A 253 -23.14 -13.18 2.78
C LEU A 253 -23.38 -12.02 3.76
N ARG A 254 -22.89 -10.82 3.46
CA ARG A 254 -23.02 -9.60 4.28
C ARG A 254 -23.31 -8.39 3.40
N PRO A 255 -24.39 -8.41 2.59
CA PRO A 255 -24.65 -7.40 1.55
C PRO A 255 -24.82 -5.99 2.12
N TRP A 256 -25.23 -5.88 3.39
CA TRP A 256 -25.33 -4.61 4.10
C TRP A 256 -24.00 -3.84 4.18
N LYS A 257 -22.84 -4.54 4.15
CA LYS A 257 -21.51 -3.92 4.10
C LYS A 257 -21.30 -3.10 2.81
N MET A 258 -22.03 -3.40 1.75
CA MET A 258 -21.97 -2.73 0.45
C MET A 258 -22.97 -1.56 0.35
N SER A 259 -23.50 -1.08 1.47
CA SER A 259 -24.45 0.04 1.52
C SER A 259 -23.83 1.34 2.05
N LEU A 260 -24.51 2.46 1.86
CA LEU A 260 -24.03 3.79 2.26
C LEU A 260 -23.84 3.99 3.77
N PRO A 261 -24.73 3.51 4.69
CA PRO A 261 -24.57 3.75 6.11
C PRO A 261 -23.28 3.16 6.70
N PRO A 262 -22.94 1.87 6.52
CA PRO A 262 -21.65 1.32 6.95
C PRO A 262 -20.46 2.04 6.34
N LYS A 263 -20.56 2.42 5.05
CA LYS A 263 -19.51 3.17 4.37
C LYS A 263 -19.25 4.52 5.04
N ALA A 264 -20.29 5.27 5.37
CA ALA A 264 -20.16 6.55 6.07
C ALA A 264 -19.55 6.38 7.46
N ILE A 265 -20.04 5.40 8.24
CA ILE A 265 -19.53 5.07 9.57
C ILE A 265 -18.05 4.68 9.51
N ASP A 266 -17.66 3.77 8.61
CA ASP A 266 -16.28 3.33 8.46
C ASP A 266 -15.37 4.48 8.01
N THR A 267 -15.82 5.33 7.08
CA THR A 267 -15.07 6.52 6.65
C THR A 267 -14.81 7.47 7.82
N LEU A 268 -15.85 7.82 8.59
CA LEU A 268 -15.72 8.70 9.75
C LEU A 268 -14.82 8.09 10.83
N LYS A 269 -14.99 6.80 11.11
CA LYS A 269 -14.15 6.06 12.06
C LYS A 269 -12.68 6.11 11.67
N PHE A 270 -12.35 5.81 10.40
CA PHE A 270 -10.96 5.84 9.96
C PHE A 270 -10.34 7.24 9.97
N LEU A 271 -11.10 8.27 9.62
CA LEU A 271 -10.64 9.66 9.75
C LEU A 271 -10.47 10.09 11.20
N ALA A 272 -11.29 9.56 12.12
CA ALA A 272 -11.21 9.83 13.55
C ALA A 272 -10.06 9.08 14.25
N LEU A 273 -9.57 8.00 13.68
CA LEU A 273 -8.36 7.30 14.15
C LEU A 273 -7.10 8.05 13.67
N GLY A 274 -6.87 9.21 14.24
CA GLY A 274 -5.81 10.15 13.91
C GLY A 274 -6.33 11.57 13.71
N ALA A 275 -5.41 12.49 13.49
CA ALA A 275 -5.74 13.91 13.35
C ALA A 275 -6.44 14.27 12.01
N ALA A 276 -6.78 13.30 11.16
CA ALA A 276 -7.31 13.55 9.82
C ALA A 276 -8.70 14.21 9.85
N LEU A 277 -9.62 13.75 10.73
CA LEU A 277 -10.95 14.32 10.84
C LEU A 277 -10.94 15.79 11.30
N PRO A 278 -10.30 16.14 12.42
CA PRO A 278 -10.21 17.55 12.83
C PRO A 278 -9.38 18.39 11.85
N ALA A 279 -8.40 17.82 11.15
CA ALA A 279 -7.65 18.52 10.10
C ALA A 279 -8.56 18.89 8.91
N LEU A 280 -9.38 17.96 8.43
CA LEU A 280 -10.38 18.23 7.39
C LEU A 280 -11.36 19.34 7.81
N ALA A 281 -11.89 19.28 9.05
CA ALA A 281 -12.80 20.29 9.55
C ALA A 281 -12.15 21.67 9.62
N LEU A 282 -10.89 21.76 10.08
CA LEU A 282 -10.14 23.03 10.15
C LEU A 282 -9.83 23.60 8.77
N VAL A 283 -9.40 22.74 7.83
CA VAL A 283 -9.10 23.13 6.44
C VAL A 283 -10.37 23.56 5.71
N ALA A 284 -11.46 22.80 5.84
CA ALA A 284 -12.75 23.17 5.24
C ALA A 284 -13.28 24.50 5.77
N ARG A 285 -13.20 24.72 7.10
CA ARG A 285 -13.57 25.99 7.73
C ARG A 285 -12.71 27.16 7.21
N ASP A 286 -11.40 26.96 7.04
CA ASP A 286 -10.50 27.99 6.53
C ASP A 286 -10.79 28.31 5.06
N ALA A 287 -10.99 27.28 4.22
CA ALA A 287 -11.39 27.45 2.81
C ALA A 287 -12.73 28.20 2.67
N TRP A 288 -13.73 27.84 3.48
CA TRP A 288 -15.02 28.53 3.52
C TRP A 288 -14.89 30.00 3.86
N ARG A 289 -14.06 30.33 4.86
CA ARG A 289 -13.84 31.72 5.29
C ARG A 289 -13.11 32.56 4.25
N ARG A 290 -12.12 31.97 3.59
CA ARG A 290 -11.33 32.65 2.54
C ARG A 290 -12.06 32.74 1.22
N ARG A 291 -13.07 31.91 0.99
CA ARG A 291 -13.80 31.77 -0.30
C ARG A 291 -12.87 31.50 -1.49
N THR A 292 -11.73 30.87 -1.23
CA THR A 292 -10.73 30.54 -2.26
C THR A 292 -10.35 29.07 -2.14
N VAL A 293 -10.26 28.40 -3.27
CA VAL A 293 -9.85 27.00 -3.39
C VAL A 293 -8.53 26.97 -4.16
N GLY A 294 -7.50 26.41 -3.54
CA GLY A 294 -6.17 26.32 -4.15
C GLY A 294 -5.81 24.89 -4.58
N LEU A 295 -4.61 24.72 -5.11
CA LEU A 295 -4.11 23.42 -5.58
C LEU A 295 -4.26 22.31 -4.54
N LEU A 296 -3.88 22.56 -3.29
CA LEU A 296 -3.96 21.54 -2.23
C LEU A 296 -5.41 21.12 -1.94
N ASP A 297 -6.35 22.06 -2.00
CA ASP A 297 -7.77 21.77 -1.79
C ASP A 297 -8.31 20.85 -2.92
N TRP A 298 -7.87 21.07 -4.17
CA TRP A 298 -8.18 20.19 -5.31
C TRP A 298 -7.60 18.78 -5.12
N LEU A 299 -6.35 18.67 -4.65
CA LEU A 299 -5.72 17.37 -4.39
C LEU A 299 -6.41 16.62 -3.25
N ILE A 300 -6.81 17.32 -2.18
CA ILE A 300 -7.61 16.76 -1.08
C ILE A 300 -8.93 16.22 -1.61
N LEU A 301 -9.67 17.04 -2.36
CA LEU A 301 -10.96 16.65 -2.93
C LEU A 301 -10.82 15.42 -3.85
N ALA A 302 -9.83 15.41 -4.74
CA ALA A 302 -9.57 14.29 -5.63
C ALA A 302 -9.23 13.00 -4.85
N GLY A 303 -8.42 13.11 -3.80
CA GLY A 303 -8.10 11.99 -2.92
C GLY A 303 -9.31 11.46 -2.15
N LEU A 304 -10.21 12.34 -1.71
CA LEU A 304 -11.48 11.95 -1.06
C LEU A 304 -12.44 11.30 -2.07
N ILE A 305 -12.54 11.81 -3.29
CA ILE A 305 -13.34 11.18 -4.36
C ILE A 305 -12.83 9.75 -4.61
N ALA A 306 -11.51 9.58 -4.78
CA ALA A 306 -10.90 8.27 -4.97
C ALA A 306 -11.20 7.29 -3.82
N ALA A 307 -11.23 7.80 -2.58
CA ALA A 307 -11.54 7.01 -1.38
C ALA A 307 -13.00 6.59 -1.30
N LEU A 308 -13.90 7.45 -1.76
CA LEU A 308 -15.34 7.28 -1.62
C LEU A 308 -16.00 6.55 -2.79
N LEU A 309 -15.31 6.35 -3.92
CA LEU A 309 -15.85 5.61 -5.05
C LEU A 309 -16.05 4.11 -4.76
N PRO A 310 -15.03 3.37 -4.25
CA PRO A 310 -15.17 1.93 -4.04
C PRO A 310 -16.10 1.60 -2.86
N PHE A 311 -16.71 0.42 -2.88
CA PHE A 311 -17.43 -0.20 -1.76
C PHE A 311 -16.75 -1.51 -1.36
N PRO A 312 -16.63 -1.77 -0.04
CA PRO A 312 -16.76 -0.83 1.08
C PRO A 312 -15.59 0.16 1.14
N THR A 313 -15.64 1.15 2.03
CA THR A 313 -14.47 1.98 2.30
C THR A 313 -13.52 1.24 3.24
N TRP A 314 -12.26 1.08 2.81
CA TRP A 314 -11.15 0.60 3.63
C TRP A 314 -10.28 1.78 4.07
N ARG A 315 -9.66 1.70 5.26
CA ARG A 315 -8.86 2.81 5.83
C ARG A 315 -7.78 3.34 4.88
N GLN A 316 -7.07 2.46 4.19
CA GLN A 316 -5.99 2.84 3.26
C GLN A 316 -6.49 3.58 1.99
N TYR A 317 -7.79 3.54 1.68
CA TYR A 317 -8.33 4.29 0.55
C TYR A 317 -8.36 5.80 0.80
N LEU A 318 -8.33 6.23 2.07
CA LEU A 318 -8.29 7.64 2.45
C LEU A 318 -6.88 8.25 2.35
N LEU A 319 -5.83 7.42 2.25
CA LEU A 319 -4.43 7.89 2.24
C LEU A 319 -4.11 8.88 1.10
N PRO A 320 -4.66 8.78 -0.13
CA PRO A 320 -4.39 9.74 -1.21
C PRO A 320 -4.71 11.20 -0.88
N ALA A 321 -5.65 11.45 0.04
CA ALA A 321 -6.00 12.82 0.45
C ALA A 321 -5.05 13.39 1.52
N LEU A 322 -4.42 12.54 2.34
CA LEU A 322 -3.78 12.97 3.57
C LEU A 322 -2.50 13.80 3.38
N PRO A 323 -1.56 13.47 2.46
CA PRO A 323 -0.36 14.29 2.28
C PRO A 323 -0.70 15.76 1.99
N ALA A 324 -1.61 16.01 1.04
CA ALA A 324 -2.06 17.37 0.72
C ALA A 324 -2.81 18.04 1.90
N LEU A 325 -3.62 17.28 2.63
CA LEU A 325 -4.35 17.75 3.80
C LEU A 325 -3.43 18.30 4.89
N PHE A 326 -2.38 17.55 5.26
CA PHE A 326 -1.48 17.97 6.33
C PHE A 326 -0.52 19.08 5.88
N VAL A 327 -0.17 19.17 4.60
CA VAL A 327 0.49 20.35 4.04
C VAL A 327 -0.43 21.58 4.15
N ARG A 328 -1.69 21.46 3.74
CA ARG A 328 -2.68 22.56 3.77
C ARG A 328 -3.00 23.01 5.20
N LEU A 329 -3.09 22.06 6.14
CA LEU A 329 -3.32 22.34 7.56
C LEU A 329 -2.23 23.25 8.15
N SER A 330 -0.97 23.12 7.71
CA SER A 330 0.14 23.93 8.22
C SER A 330 0.03 25.42 7.94
N LEU A 331 -0.85 25.81 7.02
CA LEU A 331 -1.17 27.19 6.63
C LEU A 331 -2.39 27.75 7.34
N VAL A 332 -3.15 26.91 8.04
CA VAL A 332 -4.32 27.35 8.80
C VAL A 332 -3.86 28.12 10.03
N PRO A 333 -4.49 29.27 10.36
CA PRO A 333 -4.17 29.99 11.58
C PRO A 333 -4.28 29.11 12.84
N PRO A 334 -3.47 29.35 13.87
CA PRO A 334 -3.49 28.54 15.08
C PRO A 334 -4.93 28.41 15.64
N PRO A 335 -5.43 27.17 15.82
CA PRO A 335 -6.79 26.99 16.30
C PRO A 335 -6.92 27.32 17.78
N SER A 336 -8.17 27.51 18.26
CA SER A 336 -8.46 27.74 19.68
C SER A 336 -7.95 26.60 20.57
N ARG A 337 -7.88 26.83 21.88
CA ARG A 337 -7.45 25.80 22.85
C ARG A 337 -8.29 24.52 22.74
N ALA A 338 -9.62 24.65 22.59
CA ALA A 338 -10.52 23.52 22.46
C ALA A 338 -10.18 22.66 21.22
N TRP A 339 -9.93 23.28 20.06
CA TRP A 339 -9.51 22.57 18.86
C TRP A 339 -8.14 21.90 19.02
N ARG A 340 -7.19 22.50 19.73
CA ARG A 340 -5.89 21.88 20.00
C ARG A 340 -6.03 20.62 20.86
N ILE A 341 -6.90 20.68 21.87
CA ILE A 341 -7.23 19.52 22.71
C ILE A 341 -7.89 18.43 21.85
N ALA A 342 -8.89 18.76 21.03
CA ALA A 342 -9.53 17.81 20.13
C ALA A 342 -8.51 17.14 19.19
N VAL A 343 -7.64 17.92 18.52
CA VAL A 343 -6.57 17.38 17.65
C VAL A 343 -5.65 16.43 18.42
N ALA A 344 -5.27 16.76 19.66
CA ALA A 344 -4.44 15.89 20.49
C ALA A 344 -5.14 14.57 20.84
N ILE A 345 -6.43 14.61 21.20
CA ILE A 345 -7.23 13.42 21.49
C ILE A 345 -7.29 12.51 20.25
N PHE A 346 -7.64 13.06 19.09
CA PHE A 346 -7.71 12.28 17.85
C PHE A 346 -6.34 11.74 17.43
N ALA A 347 -5.26 12.52 17.58
CA ALA A 347 -3.90 12.06 17.30
C ALA A 347 -3.51 10.87 18.18
N THR A 348 -3.85 10.91 19.47
CA THR A 348 -3.65 9.79 20.40
C THR A 348 -4.51 8.57 20.00
N ALA A 349 -5.78 8.80 19.65
CA ALA A 349 -6.66 7.74 19.16
C ALA A 349 -6.11 7.03 17.92
N GLY A 350 -5.37 7.72 17.05
CA GLY A 350 -4.74 7.14 15.87
C GLY A 350 -3.62 6.14 16.18
N LEU A 351 -3.03 6.19 17.36
CA LEU A 351 -2.02 5.22 17.80
C LEU A 351 -2.64 3.93 18.35
N VAL A 352 -3.89 3.99 18.82
CA VAL A 352 -4.55 2.86 19.50
C VAL A 352 -4.58 1.59 18.66
N PRO A 353 -4.94 1.59 17.35
CA PRO A 353 -4.94 0.35 16.58
C PRO A 353 -3.55 -0.27 16.40
N SER A 354 -2.51 0.57 16.30
CA SER A 354 -1.13 0.07 16.21
C SER A 354 -0.66 -0.53 17.54
N VAL A 355 -0.97 0.11 18.68
CA VAL A 355 -0.67 -0.43 20.01
C VAL A 355 -1.45 -1.73 20.24
N ALA A 356 -2.74 -1.76 19.93
CA ALA A 356 -3.57 -2.97 20.04
C ALA A 356 -2.99 -4.11 19.19
N ALA A 357 -2.55 -3.85 17.97
CA ALA A 357 -1.94 -4.86 17.13
C ALA A 357 -0.61 -5.40 17.68
N LEU A 358 0.17 -4.58 18.40
CA LEU A 358 1.42 -5.03 19.03
C LEU A 358 1.20 -5.86 20.30
N THR A 359 0.04 -5.70 20.94
CA THR A 359 -0.35 -6.43 22.17
C THR A 359 -1.29 -7.61 21.89
N ASP A 360 -1.63 -7.83 20.61
CA ASP A 360 -2.48 -8.94 20.19
C ASP A 360 -1.75 -10.28 20.32
N SER A 361 -2.09 -11.04 21.37
CA SER A 361 -1.51 -12.37 21.64
C SER A 361 -1.99 -13.44 20.64
N ASP A 362 -3.13 -13.22 19.99
CA ASP A 362 -3.74 -14.18 19.06
C ASP A 362 -3.23 -13.99 17.63
N GLY A 363 -2.64 -12.82 17.35
CA GLY A 363 -2.04 -12.50 16.07
C GLY A 363 -0.72 -13.21 15.83
N LEU A 364 -0.54 -13.79 14.65
CA LEU A 364 0.72 -14.42 14.25
C LEU A 364 1.83 -13.37 14.08
N SER A 365 2.91 -13.49 14.82
CA SER A 365 4.08 -12.63 14.64
C SER A 365 4.84 -12.95 13.34
N LEU A 366 5.45 -11.93 12.73
CA LEU A 366 6.29 -12.11 11.54
C LEU A 366 7.45 -13.09 11.80
N SER A 367 8.08 -13.03 12.97
CA SER A 367 9.17 -13.94 13.34
C SER A 367 8.72 -15.40 13.43
N GLN A 368 7.51 -15.66 13.93
CA GLN A 368 6.92 -16.99 13.94
C GLN A 368 6.61 -17.46 12.52
N ALA A 369 5.98 -16.60 11.70
CA ALA A 369 5.69 -16.92 10.31
C ALA A 369 6.96 -17.29 9.51
N LEU A 370 8.07 -16.58 9.74
CA LEU A 370 9.35 -16.90 9.11
C LEU A 370 9.92 -18.25 9.57
N ARG A 371 9.84 -18.55 10.88
CA ARG A 371 10.26 -19.88 11.39
C ARG A 371 9.41 -21.02 10.81
N GLU A 372 8.08 -20.79 10.71
CA GLU A 372 7.17 -21.75 10.06
C GLU A 372 7.54 -21.95 8.57
N GLY A 373 7.81 -20.87 7.83
CA GLY A 373 8.28 -20.92 6.44
C GLY A 373 9.56 -21.75 6.30
N GLN A 374 10.55 -21.53 7.16
CA GLN A 374 11.77 -22.34 7.16
C GLN A 374 11.49 -23.82 7.48
N ALA A 375 10.55 -24.12 8.38
CA ALA A 375 10.15 -25.50 8.68
C ALA A 375 9.44 -26.14 7.50
N VAL A 376 8.58 -25.37 6.79
CA VAL A 376 7.99 -25.80 5.51
C VAL A 376 9.08 -26.18 4.51
N GLY A 377 10.06 -25.29 4.26
CA GLY A 377 11.17 -25.55 3.33
C GLY A 377 11.91 -26.86 3.67
N ARG A 378 12.35 -27.01 4.91
CA ARG A 378 13.05 -28.24 5.36
C ARG A 378 12.21 -29.51 5.18
N THR A 379 10.90 -29.43 5.36
CA THR A 379 10.02 -30.59 5.18
C THR A 379 9.83 -30.92 3.70
N LEU A 380 9.66 -29.91 2.85
CA LEU A 380 9.60 -30.10 1.41
C LEU A 380 10.88 -30.75 0.87
N ASP A 381 12.06 -30.31 1.35
CA ASP A 381 13.36 -30.88 0.97
C ASP A 381 13.47 -32.34 1.38
N ARG A 382 13.14 -32.70 2.62
CA ARG A 382 13.15 -34.07 3.14
C ARG A 382 12.26 -35.01 2.31
N HIS A 383 11.14 -34.53 1.85
CA HIS A 383 10.18 -35.29 1.05
C HIS A 383 10.43 -35.18 -0.46
N ARG A 384 11.50 -34.46 -0.88
CA ARG A 384 11.83 -34.20 -2.30
C ARG A 384 10.66 -33.60 -3.08
N LEU A 385 9.94 -32.67 -2.45
CA LEU A 385 8.85 -31.93 -3.07
C LEU A 385 9.43 -30.66 -3.70
N GLU A 386 9.68 -30.75 -4.99
CA GLU A 386 10.31 -29.69 -5.78
C GLU A 386 9.25 -28.90 -6.58
N GLY A 387 9.68 -27.75 -7.15
CA GLY A 387 8.83 -26.91 -7.99
C GLY A 387 8.00 -25.86 -7.25
N PRO A 388 7.13 -25.17 -7.97
CA PRO A 388 6.23 -24.16 -7.42
C PRO A 388 5.21 -24.77 -6.47
N ILE A 389 4.80 -23.98 -5.48
CA ILE A 389 3.89 -24.42 -4.41
C ILE A 389 2.55 -23.71 -4.56
N ALA A 390 1.48 -24.50 -4.67
CA ALA A 390 0.10 -24.01 -4.65
C ALA A 390 -0.34 -23.71 -3.20
N THR A 391 -0.58 -22.45 -2.87
CA THR A 391 -0.99 -22.02 -1.53
C THR A 391 -1.76 -20.70 -1.55
N LEU A 392 -2.66 -20.53 -0.59
CA LEU A 392 -3.34 -19.25 -0.38
C LEU A 392 -2.52 -18.25 0.46
N SER A 393 -1.39 -18.70 1.02
CA SER A 393 -0.48 -17.86 1.79
C SER A 393 0.92 -17.79 1.15
N PRO A 394 1.04 -17.34 -0.11
CA PRO A 394 2.31 -17.34 -0.85
C PRO A 394 3.39 -16.43 -0.23
N GLN A 395 3.04 -15.51 0.66
CA GLN A 395 4.00 -14.65 1.37
C GLN A 395 4.99 -15.43 2.26
N ILE A 396 4.67 -16.67 2.64
CA ILE A 396 5.55 -17.51 3.46
C ILE A 396 6.64 -18.19 2.65
N LEU A 397 6.41 -18.37 1.35
CA LEU A 397 7.26 -19.21 0.49
C LEU A 397 8.69 -18.71 0.29
N PRO A 398 8.98 -17.40 0.25
CA PRO A 398 10.36 -16.93 0.24
C PRO A 398 11.17 -17.50 1.42
N ALA A 399 10.60 -17.54 2.64
CA ALA A 399 11.26 -18.11 3.83
C ALA A 399 11.47 -19.64 3.72
N ALA A 400 10.69 -20.31 2.87
CA ALA A 400 10.86 -21.73 2.53
C ALA A 400 11.83 -21.96 1.36
N ASN A 401 12.44 -20.94 0.78
CA ASN A 401 13.20 -20.97 -0.48
C ASN A 401 12.40 -21.62 -1.63
N ARG A 402 11.13 -21.24 -1.73
CA ARG A 402 10.21 -21.72 -2.78
C ARG A 402 9.48 -20.56 -3.43
N LEU A 403 8.99 -20.78 -4.64
CA LEU A 403 8.13 -19.87 -5.37
C LEU A 403 6.67 -20.32 -5.30
N PRO A 404 5.72 -19.40 -5.31
CA PRO A 404 4.32 -19.75 -5.49
C PRO A 404 4.07 -20.28 -6.91
N ASP A 405 3.13 -21.20 -7.02
CA ASP A 405 2.51 -21.53 -8.31
C ASP A 405 1.87 -20.25 -8.87
N PRO A 406 2.14 -19.86 -10.13
CA PRO A 406 1.59 -18.65 -10.75
C PRO A 406 0.07 -18.52 -10.64
N ALA A 407 -0.67 -19.60 -10.66
CA ALA A 407 -2.12 -19.61 -10.53
C ALA A 407 -2.59 -19.26 -9.10
N PHE A 408 -1.70 -19.34 -8.11
CA PHE A 408 -1.95 -18.96 -6.71
C PHE A 408 -1.27 -17.65 -6.31
N ALA A 409 -0.69 -16.91 -7.26
CA ALA A 409 0.01 -15.66 -6.97
C ALA A 409 -0.87 -14.60 -6.26
N THR A 410 -2.18 -14.62 -6.48
CA THR A 410 -3.15 -13.73 -5.83
C THR A 410 -3.51 -14.13 -4.40
N GLY A 411 -3.00 -15.26 -3.91
CA GLY A 411 -3.35 -15.80 -2.61
C GLY A 411 -4.89 -16.00 -2.48
N PRO A 412 -5.51 -15.60 -1.36
CA PRO A 412 -6.93 -15.82 -1.13
C PRO A 412 -7.83 -14.85 -1.91
N PHE A 413 -7.28 -13.79 -2.53
CA PHE A 413 -8.10 -12.71 -3.10
C PHE A 413 -9.05 -13.17 -4.20
N TYR A 414 -8.54 -13.87 -5.19
CA TYR A 414 -9.39 -14.41 -6.26
C TYR A 414 -9.98 -15.76 -5.88
N PHE A 415 -9.26 -16.60 -5.14
CA PHE A 415 -9.72 -17.95 -4.74
C PHE A 415 -11.08 -17.96 -4.07
N ARG A 416 -11.42 -16.93 -3.28
CA ARG A 416 -12.74 -16.79 -2.64
C ARG A 416 -13.87 -16.41 -3.59
N SER A 417 -13.58 -16.01 -4.82
CA SER A 417 -14.56 -15.68 -5.85
C SER A 417 -15.13 -16.96 -6.48
N THR A 418 -16.38 -16.92 -6.93
CA THR A 418 -17.07 -18.10 -7.49
C THR A 418 -17.56 -17.87 -8.92
N ASN A 419 -17.97 -16.65 -9.28
CA ASN A 419 -18.71 -16.36 -10.50
C ASN A 419 -18.16 -15.16 -11.31
N LEU A 420 -16.94 -14.69 -11.03
CA LEU A 420 -16.35 -13.53 -11.76
C LEU A 420 -15.93 -13.89 -13.18
N LEU A 421 -15.41 -15.11 -13.37
CA LEU A 421 -14.92 -15.63 -14.65
C LEU A 421 -15.41 -17.06 -14.87
N ASP A 422 -15.43 -17.52 -16.11
CA ASP A 422 -15.61 -18.93 -16.46
C ASP A 422 -14.28 -19.71 -16.43
N ALA A 423 -14.32 -21.04 -16.56
CA ALA A 423 -13.14 -21.89 -16.48
C ALA A 423 -12.09 -21.61 -17.58
N PRO A 424 -12.43 -21.34 -18.86
CA PRO A 424 -11.48 -20.92 -19.86
C PRO A 424 -10.77 -19.60 -19.52
N GLN A 425 -11.53 -18.62 -19.02
CA GLN A 425 -11.00 -17.30 -18.64
C GLN A 425 -10.08 -17.43 -17.41
N GLU A 426 -10.43 -18.22 -16.39
CA GLU A 426 -9.57 -18.47 -15.23
C GLU A 426 -8.22 -19.05 -15.67
N ARG A 427 -8.22 -20.06 -16.54
CA ARG A 427 -6.96 -20.64 -17.07
C ARG A 427 -6.15 -19.63 -17.87
N ALA A 428 -6.80 -18.86 -18.74
CA ALA A 428 -6.13 -17.85 -19.56
C ALA A 428 -5.50 -16.70 -18.74
N LEU A 429 -6.03 -16.44 -17.55
CA LEU A 429 -5.57 -15.38 -16.65
C LEU A 429 -4.74 -15.89 -15.47
N HIS A 430 -4.35 -17.16 -15.46
CA HIS A 430 -3.61 -17.79 -14.35
C HIS A 430 -4.32 -17.60 -13.00
N LEU A 431 -5.61 -17.92 -12.95
CA LEU A 431 -6.45 -17.78 -11.76
C LEU A 431 -7.13 -19.10 -11.43
N ILE A 432 -7.32 -19.35 -10.14
CA ILE A 432 -8.05 -20.50 -9.62
C ILE A 432 -9.06 -19.99 -8.60
N SER A 433 -10.35 -20.35 -8.80
CA SER A 433 -11.40 -20.08 -7.83
C SER A 433 -11.68 -21.30 -6.96
N ARG A 434 -12.27 -21.04 -5.79
CA ARG A 434 -12.75 -22.10 -4.88
C ARG A 434 -13.74 -23.06 -5.54
N ALA A 435 -14.50 -22.61 -6.53
CA ALA A 435 -15.48 -23.44 -7.23
C ALA A 435 -14.84 -24.40 -8.26
N ARG A 436 -13.62 -24.10 -8.70
CA ARG A 436 -12.95 -24.82 -9.80
C ARG A 436 -11.46 -24.99 -9.50
N VAL A 437 -11.17 -25.73 -8.42
CA VAL A 437 -9.79 -26.02 -8.02
C VAL A 437 -9.20 -27.04 -8.99
N ASN A 438 -8.24 -26.60 -9.81
CA ASN A 438 -7.38 -27.46 -10.62
C ASN A 438 -5.97 -27.42 -10.04
N LEU A 439 -5.42 -28.58 -9.71
CA LEU A 439 -4.18 -28.70 -8.95
C LEU A 439 -2.96 -29.02 -9.84
N ASP A 440 -3.17 -29.39 -11.10
CA ASP A 440 -2.16 -29.68 -12.16
C ASP A 440 -0.89 -30.43 -11.71
N GLY A 441 -0.96 -31.16 -10.59
CA GLY A 441 0.16 -31.91 -10.02
C GLY A 441 1.15 -31.05 -9.20
N SER A 442 0.83 -29.80 -8.90
CA SER A 442 1.64 -28.97 -8.01
C SER A 442 1.57 -29.47 -6.57
N THR A 443 2.66 -29.34 -5.80
CA THR A 443 2.62 -29.53 -4.35
C THR A 443 1.74 -28.46 -3.72
N ILE A 444 0.85 -28.85 -2.81
CA ILE A 444 -0.09 -27.91 -2.16
C ILE A 444 0.35 -27.68 -0.73
N LEU A 445 0.20 -26.45 -0.24
CA LEU A 445 0.46 -26.06 1.13
C LEU A 445 -0.77 -25.34 1.69
N THR A 446 -1.36 -25.86 2.76
CA THR A 446 -2.51 -25.25 3.47
C THR A 446 -2.17 -25.01 4.93
N GLY A 447 -2.96 -24.20 5.64
CA GLY A 447 -2.80 -23.85 7.07
C GLY A 447 -2.38 -22.39 7.27
N GLY A 448 -2.20 -21.62 6.20
CA GLY A 448 -1.81 -20.20 6.29
C GLY A 448 -2.96 -19.25 6.54
N GLU A 449 -4.17 -19.57 6.06
CA GLU A 449 -5.36 -18.74 6.21
C GLU A 449 -6.12 -19.08 7.51
N GLY A 450 -6.39 -18.06 8.32
CA GLY A 450 -7.12 -18.25 9.58
C GLY A 450 -7.17 -16.99 10.45
N PRO A 451 -7.79 -17.07 11.63
CA PRO A 451 -7.94 -15.90 12.53
C PRO A 451 -6.62 -15.25 12.90
N ALA A 452 -5.56 -16.04 13.14
CA ALA A 452 -4.23 -15.53 13.49
C ALA A 452 -3.57 -14.67 12.40
N THR A 453 -4.06 -14.73 11.15
CA THR A 453 -3.56 -13.95 10.02
C THR A 453 -4.61 -12.98 9.44
N SER A 454 -5.72 -12.77 10.15
CA SER A 454 -6.91 -12.05 9.66
C SER A 454 -7.56 -12.66 8.41
N GLY A 455 -7.22 -13.91 8.06
CA GLY A 455 -7.75 -14.66 6.92
C GLY A 455 -8.97 -15.52 7.27
N ASP A 456 -9.44 -16.27 6.26
CA ASP A 456 -10.58 -17.19 6.36
C ASP A 456 -10.12 -18.64 6.24
N ALA A 457 -10.12 -19.37 7.37
CA ALA A 457 -9.73 -20.78 7.43
C ALA A 457 -10.63 -21.70 6.55
N SER A 458 -11.82 -21.26 6.14
CA SER A 458 -12.68 -22.04 5.26
C SER A 458 -12.09 -22.19 3.86
N LEU A 459 -11.26 -21.25 3.43
CA LEU A 459 -10.59 -21.25 2.12
C LEU A 459 -9.51 -22.34 2.08
N ASP A 460 -8.66 -22.39 3.12
CA ASP A 460 -7.65 -23.45 3.24
C ASP A 460 -8.28 -24.85 3.38
N ARG A 461 -9.39 -24.96 4.12
CA ARG A 461 -10.15 -26.24 4.20
C ARG A 461 -10.68 -26.66 2.82
N ALA A 462 -11.18 -25.73 2.02
CA ALA A 462 -11.65 -26.05 0.67
C ALA A 462 -10.49 -26.54 -0.22
N LEU A 463 -9.33 -25.89 -0.17
CA LEU A 463 -8.14 -26.31 -0.91
C LEU A 463 -7.64 -27.68 -0.43
N ALA A 464 -7.61 -27.93 0.88
CA ALA A 464 -7.21 -29.21 1.45
C ALA A 464 -8.19 -30.34 1.10
N THR A 465 -9.50 -30.06 1.02
CA THR A 465 -10.52 -31.03 0.58
C THR A 465 -10.29 -31.39 -0.89
N ALA A 466 -10.15 -30.38 -1.76
CA ALA A 466 -9.85 -30.63 -3.17
C ALA A 466 -8.58 -31.47 -3.38
N ALA A 467 -7.54 -31.23 -2.56
CA ALA A 467 -6.34 -32.04 -2.60
C ALA A 467 -6.57 -33.51 -2.23
N ARG A 468 -7.33 -33.78 -1.15
CA ARG A 468 -7.68 -35.15 -0.74
C ARG A 468 -8.54 -35.87 -1.79
N ASP A 469 -9.53 -35.17 -2.32
CA ASP A 469 -10.44 -35.72 -3.34
C ASP A 469 -9.70 -36.07 -4.63
N ALA A 470 -8.60 -35.35 -4.93
CA ALA A 470 -7.69 -35.62 -6.03
C ALA A 470 -6.59 -36.67 -5.70
N GLY A 471 -6.66 -37.34 -4.54
CA GLY A 471 -5.75 -38.41 -4.16
C GLY A 471 -4.36 -37.97 -3.71
N TYR A 472 -4.22 -36.74 -3.21
CA TYR A 472 -2.93 -36.24 -2.67
C TYR A 472 -2.69 -36.78 -1.26
N ASP A 473 -1.42 -37.14 -0.98
CA ASP A 473 -0.96 -37.56 0.34
C ASP A 473 -0.68 -36.37 1.24
N ALA A 474 -1.33 -36.31 2.42
CA ALA A 474 -1.14 -35.27 3.39
C ALA A 474 0.12 -35.50 4.23
N ILE A 475 0.97 -34.50 4.35
CA ILE A 475 2.22 -34.50 5.12
C ILE A 475 2.14 -33.33 6.12
N PRO A 476 1.76 -33.59 7.38
CA PRO A 476 1.79 -32.54 8.42
C PRO A 476 3.22 -32.03 8.64
N ILE A 477 3.38 -30.72 8.80
CA ILE A 477 4.69 -30.10 9.04
C ILE A 477 4.87 -29.86 10.53
N PRO A 478 5.77 -30.63 11.20
CA PRO A 478 5.90 -30.58 12.66
C PRO A 478 6.23 -29.18 13.19
N GLY A 479 5.55 -28.80 14.28
CA GLY A 479 5.76 -27.50 14.94
C GLY A 479 5.21 -26.31 14.19
N THR A 480 4.38 -26.52 13.16
CA THR A 480 3.71 -25.48 12.40
C THR A 480 2.22 -25.77 12.28
N ARG A 481 1.46 -24.79 11.79
CA ARG A 481 0.06 -24.95 11.41
C ARG A 481 -0.12 -25.51 9.98
N PHE A 482 0.97 -25.74 9.23
CA PHE A 482 0.93 -26.11 7.82
C PHE A 482 0.86 -27.62 7.60
N THR A 483 0.15 -27.99 6.53
CA THR A 483 0.14 -29.32 5.94
C THR A 483 0.50 -29.22 4.47
N ALA A 484 1.51 -29.96 4.03
CA ALA A 484 1.83 -30.13 2.63
C ALA A 484 1.05 -31.32 2.07
N PHE A 485 0.71 -31.28 0.79
CA PHE A 485 0.06 -32.37 0.07
C PHE A 485 0.90 -32.73 -1.14
N ARG A 486 1.35 -33.98 -1.16
CA ARG A 486 2.12 -34.56 -2.26
C ARG A 486 1.18 -34.98 -3.37
N PRO A 487 1.42 -34.58 -4.63
CA PRO A 487 0.64 -35.09 -5.75
C PRO A 487 0.79 -36.64 -5.90
N PRO A 488 -0.27 -37.32 -6.38
CA PRO A 488 -0.19 -38.74 -6.69
C PRO A 488 0.91 -38.97 -7.74
N ALA A 489 1.61 -40.14 -7.64
CA ALA A 489 2.59 -40.50 -8.62
C ALA A 489 1.92 -40.53 -10.01
N ARG A 490 2.48 -39.79 -10.97
CA ARG A 490 1.97 -39.85 -12.35
C ARG A 490 2.14 -41.29 -12.84
N THR A 491 1.06 -41.99 -13.09
CA THR A 491 1.09 -43.24 -13.80
C THR A 491 1.72 -42.95 -15.17
N PRO A 492 2.83 -43.60 -15.54
CA PRO A 492 3.42 -43.37 -16.84
C PRO A 492 2.34 -43.57 -17.90
N ALA A 493 2.16 -42.59 -18.78
CA ALA A 493 1.19 -42.68 -19.86
C ALA A 493 1.48 -43.99 -20.61
N SER A 494 0.48 -44.84 -20.73
CA SER A 494 0.58 -46.06 -21.51
C SER A 494 1.21 -45.71 -22.85
N PRO A 495 2.25 -46.42 -23.31
CA PRO A 495 2.87 -46.17 -24.61
C PRO A 495 1.75 -46.17 -25.65
N ARG A 496 1.63 -45.10 -26.44
CA ARG A 496 0.70 -45.03 -27.56
C ARG A 496 0.94 -46.31 -28.41
N PRO A 497 -0.11 -47.08 -28.71
CA PRO A 497 0.05 -48.21 -29.61
C PRO A 497 0.71 -47.72 -30.90
N ALA A 498 1.74 -48.44 -31.33
CA ALA A 498 2.44 -48.15 -32.58
C ALA A 498 1.41 -48.08 -33.73
N PRO A 499 1.55 -47.14 -34.67
CA PRO A 499 0.65 -47.09 -35.81
C PRO A 499 0.73 -48.45 -36.52
N HIS A 500 -0.39 -49.15 -36.61
CA HIS A 500 -0.52 -50.32 -37.46
C HIS A 500 -0.23 -49.89 -38.90
N ASN A 501 0.96 -50.22 -39.41
CA ASN A 501 1.22 -50.23 -40.83
C ASN A 501 0.39 -51.37 -41.41
N SER A 502 -0.74 -51.06 -41.98
CA SER A 502 -1.48 -51.99 -42.84
C SER A 502 -0.78 -52.01 -44.20
N PRO A 503 -0.61 -53.21 -44.82
CA PRO A 503 0.08 -53.40 -46.10
C PRO A 503 -0.65 -52.77 -47.31
#